data_c63fa0b8a23f5071e37be759e17d1dc4
#
_entry.id   c63fa0b8a23f5071e37be759e17d1dc4
#
_cell.length_a   1.000
_cell.length_b   1.000
_cell.length_c   1.000
_cell.angle_alpha   90.00
_cell.angle_beta   90.00
_cell.angle_gamma   90.00
#
_symmetry.space_group_name_H-M   'P 1'
#
loop_
_entity.id
_entity.type
_entity.pdbx_description
1 polymer ?
#
loop_
_entity_poly.entity_id
_entity_poly.type
_entity_poly.pdbx_seq_one_letter_code
_entity_poly.pdbx_strand_id
1 'polypeptide(L)'
;VVGDKIYLFCQGGKNFQTNSLRVPSAVLRISGSNIQSGKPVDIDSDYYVDLNDKTGDRYLWRCYYLGDNKFCLQLFTNPGMDGYTEGTHKTFGIFDVETQNYTPVTGMPEAGDINDIALAYASDTDKGTVTFELMTTSGAVLYTINRNGVATPGTKVEAEVIKGASLLKQK
;
A
#
# COMPACT_ATOMS: atom_id res chain seq x y z
N VAL A 1 -7.70 -2.60 11.18
CA VAL A 1 -8.04 -3.69 12.10
C VAL A 1 -8.67 -4.81 11.28
N VAL A 2 -8.23 -6.03 11.50
CA VAL A 2 -8.78 -7.23 10.85
C VAL A 2 -9.18 -8.22 11.96
N GLY A 3 -10.47 -8.49 12.10
CA GLY A 3 -10.98 -9.25 13.25
C GLY A 3 -10.65 -8.53 14.56
N ASP A 4 -9.98 -9.25 15.46
CA ASP A 4 -9.48 -8.73 16.76
C ASP A 4 -8.00 -8.29 16.71
N LYS A 5 -7.42 -8.17 15.50
CA LYS A 5 -5.99 -7.87 15.31
C LYS A 5 -5.79 -6.51 14.67
N ILE A 6 -4.77 -5.79 15.13
CA ILE A 6 -4.28 -4.56 14.53
C ILE A 6 -2.97 -4.89 13.80
N TYR A 7 -2.89 -4.56 12.54
CA TYR A 7 -1.66 -4.67 11.75
C TYR A 7 -1.03 -3.30 11.57
N LEU A 8 0.25 -3.20 11.89
CA LEU A 8 1.07 -2.00 11.76
C LEU A 8 1.98 -2.17 10.55
N PHE A 9 1.76 -1.37 9.53
CA PHE A 9 2.62 -1.32 8.35
C PHE A 9 3.67 -0.23 8.53
N CYS A 10 4.92 -0.65 8.69
CA CYS A 10 6.06 0.21 8.90
C CYS A 10 6.78 0.46 7.58
N GLN A 11 7.00 1.71 7.22
CA GLN A 11 7.65 2.05 5.94
C GLN A 11 9.10 1.57 5.86
N GLY A 12 9.80 1.52 6.99
CA GLY A 12 11.23 1.23 6.99
C GLY A 12 12.05 2.37 6.40
N GLY A 13 13.22 2.02 5.85
CA GLY A 13 14.09 2.96 5.18
C GLY A 13 15.24 3.49 6.05
N LYS A 14 15.86 4.57 5.59
CA LYS A 14 17.01 5.19 6.23
C LYS A 14 16.60 6.00 7.45
N ASN A 15 17.27 5.80 8.56
CA ASN A 15 17.06 6.65 9.73
C ASN A 15 17.65 8.05 9.47
N PHE A 16 16.79 9.04 9.35
CA PHE A 16 17.20 10.43 9.06
C PHE A 16 18.01 11.08 10.20
N GLN A 17 17.83 10.63 11.43
CA GLN A 17 18.54 11.23 12.57
C GLN A 17 19.97 10.73 12.68
N THR A 18 20.24 9.50 12.33
CA THR A 18 21.55 8.86 12.52
C THR A 18 22.32 8.65 11.21
N ASN A 19 21.68 8.85 10.07
CA ASN A 19 22.21 8.59 8.72
C ASN A 19 22.82 7.16 8.57
N SER A 20 22.45 6.26 9.44
CA SER A 20 22.96 4.89 9.54
C SER A 20 21.80 3.90 9.48
N LEU A 21 22.08 2.69 9.09
CA LEU A 21 21.21 1.52 9.04
C LEU A 21 19.84 1.73 8.37
N ARG A 22 19.72 1.21 7.16
CA ARG A 22 18.42 0.94 6.56
C ARG A 22 17.77 -0.21 7.31
N VAL A 23 16.52 0.01 7.73
CA VAL A 23 15.66 -1.04 8.28
C VAL A 23 14.61 -1.41 7.25
N PRO A 24 14.27 -2.69 7.08
CA PRO A 24 13.27 -3.09 6.10
C PRO A 24 11.89 -2.52 6.44
N SER A 25 11.06 -2.36 5.44
CA SER A 25 9.62 -2.20 5.67
C SER A 25 9.08 -3.47 6.31
N ALA A 26 8.18 -3.34 7.26
CA ALA A 26 7.71 -4.48 8.02
C ALA A 26 6.21 -4.43 8.29
N VAL A 27 5.64 -5.60 8.56
CA VAL A 27 4.31 -5.72 9.16
C VAL A 27 4.46 -6.33 10.53
N LEU A 28 3.91 -5.64 11.52
CA LEU A 28 3.81 -6.09 12.89
C LEU A 28 2.34 -6.31 13.24
N ARG A 29 2.06 -7.12 14.26
CA ARG A 29 0.71 -7.41 14.71
C ARG A 29 0.55 -7.11 16.20
N ILE A 30 -0.63 -6.66 16.58
CA ILE A 30 -1.10 -6.55 17.94
C ILE A 30 -2.41 -7.33 18.03
N SER A 31 -2.45 -8.36 18.86
CA SER A 31 -3.68 -9.09 19.16
C SER A 31 -4.53 -8.33 20.16
N GLY A 32 -5.85 -8.42 20.04
CA GLY A 32 -6.79 -7.73 20.94
C GLY A 32 -6.60 -8.11 22.41
N SER A 33 -6.16 -9.34 22.68
CA SER A 33 -5.80 -9.80 24.03
C SER A 33 -4.66 -9.00 24.68
N ASN A 34 -3.80 -8.38 23.89
CA ASN A 34 -2.68 -7.56 24.35
C ASN A 34 -3.08 -6.11 24.64
N ILE A 35 -4.32 -5.74 24.34
CA ILE A 35 -4.84 -4.38 24.55
C ILE A 35 -5.57 -4.34 25.88
N GLN A 36 -4.94 -3.77 26.90
CA GLN A 36 -5.53 -3.58 28.23
C GLN A 36 -5.53 -2.10 28.60
N SER A 37 -6.67 -1.64 29.13
CA SER A 37 -6.80 -0.24 29.55
C SER A 37 -5.72 0.15 30.59
N GLY A 38 -5.03 1.26 30.33
CA GLY A 38 -4.02 1.83 31.21
C GLY A 38 -2.68 1.08 31.25
N LYS A 39 -2.45 0.14 30.34
CA LYS A 39 -1.16 -0.55 30.19
C LYS A 39 -0.52 -0.30 28.83
N PRO A 40 0.81 -0.37 28.74
CA PRO A 40 1.49 -0.40 27.42
C PRO A 40 0.94 -1.56 26.57
N VAL A 41 0.91 -1.34 25.26
CA VAL A 41 0.48 -2.36 24.30
C VAL A 41 1.69 -3.11 23.78
N ASP A 42 1.68 -4.44 23.91
CA ASP A 42 2.75 -5.29 23.41
C ASP A 42 2.46 -5.76 21.98
N ILE A 43 3.51 -5.74 21.18
CA ILE A 43 3.50 -6.32 19.82
C ILE A 43 3.61 -7.83 19.96
N ASP A 44 2.86 -8.56 19.14
CA ASP A 44 2.92 -10.02 19.08
C ASP A 44 4.31 -10.50 18.69
N SER A 45 5.00 -11.22 19.58
CA SER A 45 6.37 -11.67 19.34
C SER A 45 6.49 -12.78 18.28
N ASP A 46 5.37 -13.40 17.92
CA ASP A 46 5.26 -14.48 16.93
C ASP A 46 4.89 -13.97 15.53
N TYR A 47 4.70 -12.65 15.36
CA TYR A 47 4.33 -12.07 14.08
C TYR A 47 5.23 -10.90 13.70
N TYR A 48 6.13 -11.17 12.78
CA TYR A 48 6.98 -10.20 12.10
C TYR A 48 7.11 -10.59 10.64
N VAL A 49 6.86 -9.65 9.73
CA VAL A 49 7.06 -9.86 8.28
C VAL A 49 8.02 -8.80 7.76
N ASP A 50 9.13 -9.24 7.20
CA ASP A 50 10.00 -8.39 6.40
C ASP A 50 9.36 -8.23 5.01
N LEU A 51 8.86 -7.03 4.71
CA LEU A 51 8.23 -6.76 3.42
C LEU A 51 9.25 -6.65 2.29
N ASN A 52 10.48 -6.22 2.56
CA ASN A 52 11.50 -6.12 1.53
C ASN A 52 11.83 -7.50 0.95
N ASP A 53 11.93 -8.52 1.81
CA ASP A 53 12.07 -9.92 1.38
C ASP A 53 10.93 -10.39 0.47
N LYS A 54 9.70 -10.00 0.79
CA LYS A 54 8.51 -10.39 0.03
C LYS A 54 8.35 -9.64 -1.29
N THR A 55 8.80 -8.40 -1.34
CA THR A 55 8.54 -7.48 -2.46
C THR A 55 9.72 -7.34 -3.43
N GLY A 56 10.80 -8.10 -3.23
CA GLY A 56 12.03 -7.96 -4.02
C GLY A 56 12.75 -6.66 -3.72
N ASP A 57 13.03 -6.44 -2.43
CA ASP A 57 13.73 -5.28 -1.87
C ASP A 57 13.08 -3.92 -2.17
N ARG A 58 11.74 -3.89 -2.27
CA ARG A 58 10.99 -2.63 -2.41
C ARG A 58 10.44 -2.16 -1.09
N TYR A 59 10.71 -0.91 -0.76
CA TYR A 59 10.20 -0.28 0.45
C TYR A 59 8.73 0.10 0.31
N LEU A 60 8.00 0.02 1.42
CA LEU A 60 6.61 0.40 1.50
C LEU A 60 6.48 1.93 1.47
N TRP A 61 5.57 2.44 0.63
CA TRP A 61 5.11 3.82 0.69
C TRP A 61 3.80 3.94 1.45
N ARG A 62 2.78 3.15 1.07
CA ARG A 62 1.45 3.16 1.67
C ARG A 62 0.79 1.78 1.59
N CYS A 63 -0.25 1.59 2.40
CA CYS A 63 -1.11 0.41 2.32
C CYS A 63 -2.58 0.80 2.39
N TYR A 64 -3.43 0.00 1.74
CA TYR A 64 -4.87 0.22 1.63
C TYR A 64 -5.60 -1.09 1.88
N TYR A 65 -6.46 -1.11 2.88
CA TYR A 65 -7.21 -2.32 3.23
C TYR A 65 -8.30 -2.63 2.19
N LEU A 66 -8.34 -3.88 1.73
CA LEU A 66 -9.28 -4.36 0.71
C LEU A 66 -10.34 -5.32 1.26
N GLY A 67 -10.35 -5.58 2.56
CA GLY A 67 -11.15 -6.66 3.14
C GLY A 67 -10.44 -8.02 3.07
N ASP A 68 -11.01 -9.04 3.72
CA ASP A 68 -10.55 -10.45 3.69
C ASP A 68 -9.03 -10.61 3.93
N ASN A 69 -8.50 -9.96 4.97
CA ASN A 69 -7.08 -10.00 5.36
C ASN A 69 -6.11 -9.40 4.32
N LYS A 70 -6.60 -8.78 3.24
CA LYS A 70 -5.78 -8.31 2.12
C LYS A 70 -5.61 -6.81 2.10
N PHE A 71 -4.39 -6.40 1.78
CA PHE A 71 -3.99 -5.01 1.63
C PHE A 71 -3.35 -4.80 0.26
N CYS A 72 -3.73 -3.72 -0.40
CA CYS A 72 -2.97 -3.22 -1.54
C CYS A 72 -1.80 -2.41 -0.98
N LEU A 73 -0.58 -2.81 -1.33
CA LEU A 73 0.64 -2.08 -1.01
C LEU A 73 1.02 -1.21 -2.19
N GLN A 74 1.35 0.04 -1.92
CA GLN A 74 2.04 0.94 -2.83
C GLN A 74 3.49 0.99 -2.41
N LEU A 75 4.39 0.63 -3.33
CA LEU A 75 5.80 0.40 -3.06
C LEU A 75 6.65 1.38 -3.86
N PHE A 76 7.86 1.64 -3.38
CA PHE A 76 8.88 2.29 -4.19
C PHE A 76 9.15 1.48 -5.46
N THR A 77 9.32 2.17 -6.57
CA THR A 77 9.44 1.54 -7.89
C THR A 77 10.73 0.74 -8.03
N ASN A 78 11.83 1.29 -7.52
CA ASN A 78 13.15 0.69 -7.63
C ASN A 78 13.52 -0.07 -6.35
N PRO A 79 14.05 -1.30 -6.46
CA PRO A 79 14.58 -2.04 -5.32
C PRO A 79 15.67 -1.25 -4.58
N GLY A 80 15.73 -1.40 -3.26
CA GLY A 80 16.71 -0.74 -2.42
C GLY A 80 16.56 0.78 -2.25
N MET A 81 15.58 1.39 -2.93
CA MET A 81 15.30 2.82 -2.83
C MET A 81 14.26 3.08 -1.76
N ASP A 82 14.65 3.79 -0.74
CA ASP A 82 13.79 4.21 0.38
C ASP A 82 13.59 5.74 0.40
N GLY A 83 14.00 6.40 -0.66
CA GLY A 83 14.32 7.82 -0.64
C GLY A 83 13.12 8.73 -0.66
N TYR A 84 13.02 9.53 0.36
CA TYR A 84 12.20 10.74 0.40
C TYR A 84 12.55 11.71 -0.75
N THR A 85 13.75 11.56 -1.35
CA THR A 85 14.30 12.48 -2.35
C THR A 85 14.49 11.86 -3.74
N GLU A 86 14.51 10.55 -3.89
CA GLU A 86 14.94 9.90 -5.15
C GLU A 86 13.98 8.81 -5.65
N GLY A 87 13.01 8.41 -4.84
CA GLY A 87 12.14 7.29 -5.16
C GLY A 87 10.77 7.71 -5.69
N THR A 88 10.38 7.14 -6.82
CA THR A 88 8.98 7.11 -7.24
C THR A 88 8.31 5.87 -6.66
N HIS A 89 7.02 5.97 -6.31
CA HIS A 89 6.25 4.90 -5.68
C HIS A 89 5.09 4.45 -6.59
N LYS A 90 5.47 3.84 -7.71
CA LYS A 90 4.54 3.49 -8.80
C LYS A 90 4.34 1.98 -8.96
N THR A 91 4.80 1.19 -8.00
CA THR A 91 4.63 -0.27 -7.98
C THR A 91 3.58 -0.67 -6.96
N PHE A 92 2.73 -1.63 -7.33
CA PHE A 92 1.67 -2.11 -6.47
C PHE A 92 1.70 -3.63 -6.32
N GLY A 93 1.25 -4.10 -5.16
CA GLY A 93 1.05 -5.53 -4.90
C GLY A 93 -0.02 -5.77 -3.84
N ILE A 94 -0.54 -6.97 -3.81
CA ILE A 94 -1.48 -7.43 -2.79
C ILE A 94 -0.72 -8.23 -1.75
N PHE A 95 -0.91 -7.87 -0.50
CA PHE A 95 -0.36 -8.60 0.64
C PHE A 95 -1.48 -9.13 1.52
N ASP A 96 -1.43 -10.42 1.80
CA ASP A 96 -2.34 -11.11 2.70
C ASP A 96 -1.64 -11.25 4.06
N VAL A 97 -2.20 -10.61 5.09
CA VAL A 97 -1.57 -10.56 6.42
C VAL A 97 -1.68 -11.87 7.20
N GLU A 98 -2.56 -12.78 6.80
CA GLU A 98 -2.72 -14.07 7.46
C GLU A 98 -1.79 -15.13 6.87
N THR A 99 -1.75 -15.21 5.54
CA THR A 99 -0.88 -16.18 4.85
C THR A 99 0.53 -15.63 4.61
N GLN A 100 0.75 -14.34 4.80
CA GLN A 100 1.99 -13.60 4.53
C GLN A 100 2.44 -13.69 3.06
N ASN A 101 1.50 -13.91 2.15
CA ASN A 101 1.77 -13.98 0.72
C ASN A 101 1.69 -12.60 0.08
N TYR A 102 2.65 -12.33 -0.81
CA TYR A 102 2.67 -11.15 -1.65
C TYR A 102 2.44 -11.55 -3.11
N THR A 103 1.59 -10.79 -3.80
CA THR A 103 1.29 -10.96 -5.23
C THR A 103 1.44 -9.61 -5.93
N PRO A 104 2.33 -9.46 -6.91
CA PRO A 104 2.42 -8.24 -7.70
C PRO A 104 1.10 -7.94 -8.42
N VAL A 105 0.75 -6.64 -8.51
CA VAL A 105 -0.41 -6.21 -9.29
C VAL A 105 -0.05 -6.25 -10.78
N THR A 106 -0.99 -6.76 -11.58
CA THR A 106 -0.94 -6.80 -13.04
C THR A 106 -1.94 -5.82 -13.65
N GLY A 107 -1.73 -5.43 -14.91
CA GLY A 107 -2.65 -4.53 -15.63
C GLY A 107 -2.48 -3.04 -15.32
N MET A 108 -1.49 -2.65 -14.51
CA MET A 108 -1.06 -1.26 -14.35
C MET A 108 -0.26 -0.82 -15.57
N PRO A 109 -0.25 0.49 -15.91
CA PRO A 109 0.73 1.03 -16.85
C PRO A 109 2.15 0.78 -16.36
N GLU A 110 3.10 0.75 -17.28
CA GLU A 110 4.52 0.73 -16.92
C GLU A 110 4.87 1.97 -16.07
N ALA A 111 5.78 1.80 -15.11
CA ALA A 111 6.13 2.89 -14.20
C ALA A 111 6.64 4.15 -14.92
N GLY A 112 7.24 3.99 -16.10
CA GLY A 112 7.69 5.09 -16.95
C GLY A 112 6.53 5.89 -17.58
N ASP A 113 5.37 5.27 -17.76
CA ASP A 113 4.18 5.92 -18.33
C ASP A 113 3.33 6.61 -17.27
N ILE A 114 3.60 6.39 -16.00
CA ILE A 114 2.93 7.07 -14.89
C ILE A 114 3.71 8.33 -14.54
N ASN A 115 3.13 9.50 -14.75
CA ASN A 115 3.72 10.76 -14.34
C ASN A 115 3.50 11.03 -12.85
N ASP A 116 2.27 10.81 -12.36
CA ASP A 116 1.90 11.05 -10.97
C ASP A 116 0.76 10.11 -10.52
N ILE A 117 0.61 9.94 -9.22
CA ILE A 117 -0.47 9.19 -8.57
C ILE A 117 -1.10 10.11 -7.53
N ALA A 118 -2.40 10.34 -7.62
CA ALA A 118 -3.10 11.17 -6.65
C ALA A 118 -2.98 10.61 -5.24
N LEU A 119 -2.83 11.50 -4.27
CA LEU A 119 -2.71 11.14 -2.85
C LEU A 119 -4.01 10.58 -2.27
N ALA A 120 -5.15 11.04 -2.78
CA ALA A 120 -6.45 10.53 -2.38
C ALA A 120 -6.86 9.33 -3.25
N TYR A 121 -7.57 8.42 -2.64
CA TYR A 121 -8.00 7.16 -3.22
C TYR A 121 -9.43 6.84 -2.77
N ALA A 122 -10.10 5.95 -3.52
CA ALA A 122 -11.39 5.40 -3.12
C ALA A 122 -11.23 3.91 -2.81
N SER A 123 -11.52 3.51 -1.56
CA SER A 123 -11.48 2.10 -1.14
C SER A 123 -12.89 1.59 -0.89
N ASP A 124 -13.18 0.41 -1.41
CA ASP A 124 -14.43 -0.33 -1.18
C ASP A 124 -14.09 -1.73 -0.68
N THR A 125 -14.13 -1.91 0.65
CA THR A 125 -13.81 -3.18 1.29
C THR A 125 -14.85 -4.27 1.02
N ASP A 126 -16.09 -3.91 0.73
CA ASP A 126 -17.15 -4.88 0.42
C ASP A 126 -16.88 -5.52 -0.95
N LYS A 127 -16.44 -4.72 -1.91
CA LYS A 127 -16.02 -5.18 -3.24
C LYS A 127 -14.57 -5.67 -3.29
N GLY A 128 -13.77 -5.32 -2.28
CA GLY A 128 -12.36 -5.63 -2.23
C GLY A 128 -11.55 -4.88 -3.27
N THR A 129 -11.81 -3.59 -3.43
CA THR A 129 -11.16 -2.77 -4.44
C THR A 129 -10.61 -1.47 -3.86
N VAL A 130 -9.58 -0.95 -4.51
CA VAL A 130 -9.09 0.41 -4.32
C VAL A 130 -8.93 1.07 -5.68
N THR A 131 -9.40 2.31 -5.80
CA THR A 131 -9.31 3.11 -7.03
C THR A 131 -8.36 4.27 -6.80
N PHE A 132 -7.38 4.37 -7.68
CA PHE A 132 -6.44 5.48 -7.77
C PHE A 132 -6.67 6.25 -9.06
N GLU A 133 -6.31 7.49 -9.00
CA GLU A 133 -6.12 8.26 -10.20
C GLU A 133 -4.65 8.31 -10.55
N LEU A 134 -4.39 8.02 -11.80
CA LEU A 134 -3.08 8.07 -12.41
C LEU A 134 -3.02 9.18 -13.46
N MET A 135 -2.04 10.06 -13.33
CA MET A 135 -1.61 10.92 -14.41
C MET A 135 -0.64 10.14 -15.27
N THR A 136 -1.07 9.75 -16.45
CA THR A 136 -0.23 9.01 -17.40
C THR A 136 0.25 9.91 -18.54
N THR A 137 1.18 9.43 -19.34
CA THR A 137 1.61 10.09 -20.56
C THR A 137 0.46 10.34 -21.56
N SER A 138 -0.63 9.57 -21.46
CA SER A 138 -1.84 9.69 -22.27
C SER A 138 -3.00 10.44 -21.59
N GLY A 139 -2.77 11.00 -20.41
CA GLY A 139 -3.73 11.78 -19.62
C GLY A 139 -4.14 11.10 -18.31
N ALA A 140 -5.12 11.69 -17.62
CA ALA A 140 -5.61 11.23 -16.35
C ALA A 140 -6.60 10.06 -16.52
N VAL A 141 -6.38 8.97 -15.78
CA VAL A 141 -7.21 7.77 -15.82
C VAL A 141 -7.42 7.23 -14.41
N LEU A 142 -8.65 6.82 -14.10
CA LEU A 142 -8.92 6.07 -12.87
C LEU A 142 -8.54 4.60 -13.08
N TYR A 143 -7.73 4.05 -12.17
CA TYR A 143 -7.41 2.62 -12.15
C TYR A 143 -7.95 1.99 -10.87
N THR A 144 -8.67 0.88 -11.03
CA THR A 144 -9.19 0.10 -9.91
C THR A 144 -8.41 -1.20 -9.78
N ILE A 145 -7.80 -1.40 -8.61
CA ILE A 145 -7.09 -2.62 -8.25
C ILE A 145 -8.01 -3.46 -7.36
N ASN A 146 -8.20 -4.72 -7.69
CA ASN A 146 -8.97 -5.65 -6.89
C ASN A 146 -8.07 -6.51 -5.97
N ARG A 147 -8.68 -7.22 -5.01
CA ARG A 147 -7.95 -8.07 -4.04
C ARG A 147 -7.23 -9.28 -4.64
N ASN A 148 -7.43 -9.58 -5.94
CA ASN A 148 -6.69 -10.61 -6.66
C ASN A 148 -5.45 -10.05 -7.37
N GLY A 149 -5.17 -8.76 -7.23
CA GLY A 149 -4.01 -8.12 -7.83
C GLY A 149 -4.18 -7.80 -9.31
N VAL A 150 -5.41 -7.58 -9.75
CA VAL A 150 -5.70 -7.16 -11.13
C VAL A 150 -6.12 -5.68 -11.11
N ALA A 151 -5.39 -4.86 -11.87
CA ALA A 151 -5.74 -3.48 -12.12
C ALA A 151 -6.53 -3.36 -13.43
N THR A 152 -7.59 -2.57 -13.39
CA THR A 152 -8.44 -2.32 -14.55
C THR A 152 -8.55 -0.81 -14.77
N PRO A 153 -8.27 -0.31 -15.99
CA PRO A 153 -8.52 1.08 -16.33
C PRO A 153 -10.02 1.38 -16.32
N GLY A 154 -10.36 2.50 -15.74
CA GLY A 154 -11.71 3.02 -15.72
C GLY A 154 -11.86 4.26 -16.61
N THR A 155 -12.64 5.22 -16.14
CA THR A 155 -12.93 6.44 -16.88
C THR A 155 -11.68 7.29 -17.08
N LYS A 156 -11.43 7.72 -18.32
CA LYS A 156 -10.49 8.79 -18.62
C LYS A 156 -11.11 10.12 -18.20
N VAL A 157 -10.32 10.93 -17.53
CA VAL A 157 -10.74 12.24 -17.02
C VAL A 157 -9.98 13.32 -17.79
N GLU A 158 -10.71 14.27 -18.35
CA GLU A 158 -10.10 15.43 -18.98
C GLU A 158 -9.80 16.49 -17.91
N ALA A 159 -8.60 16.45 -17.37
CA ALA A 159 -8.13 17.40 -16.38
C ALA A 159 -6.61 17.54 -16.46
N GLU A 160 -6.09 18.73 -16.17
CA GLU A 160 -4.65 18.96 -16.05
C GLU A 160 -4.07 18.33 -14.79
N VAL A 161 -4.83 18.37 -13.70
CA VAL A 161 -4.47 17.79 -12.39
C VAL A 161 -5.72 17.32 -11.68
N ILE A 162 -5.72 16.09 -11.19
CA ILE A 162 -6.71 15.60 -10.24
C ILE A 162 -6.03 15.42 -8.88
N LYS A 163 -6.66 15.85 -7.81
CA LYS A 163 -6.10 15.80 -6.44
C LYS A 163 -6.62 14.62 -5.62
N GLY A 164 -7.63 13.93 -6.12
CA GLY A 164 -8.17 12.75 -5.44
C GLY A 164 -9.53 12.30 -5.92
N ALA A 165 -9.91 11.11 -5.50
CA ALA A 165 -11.19 10.47 -5.72
C ALA A 165 -11.81 10.03 -4.41
N SER A 166 -13.14 10.03 -4.32
CA SER A 166 -13.89 9.52 -3.17
C SER A 166 -15.04 8.65 -3.62
N LEU A 167 -15.29 7.58 -2.90
CA LEU A 167 -16.49 6.75 -3.10
C LEU A 167 -17.65 7.34 -2.33
N LEU A 168 -18.70 7.73 -3.04
CA LEU A 168 -19.98 8.13 -2.43
C LEU A 168 -20.87 6.88 -2.31
N LYS A 169 -21.15 6.46 -1.08
CA LYS A 169 -22.18 5.43 -0.83
C LYS A 169 -23.54 6.11 -0.82
N GLN A 170 -24.47 5.66 -1.68
CA GLN A 170 -25.87 6.00 -1.54
C GLN A 170 -26.39 5.43 -0.21
N LYS A 171 -27.10 6.26 0.55
CA LYS A 171 -27.80 5.83 1.75
C LYS A 171 -29.04 5.01 1.40
#